data_5c52cff985cfe0ff9390df714c6ee707
#
_entry.id   5c52cff985cfe0ff9390df714c6ee707
#
_cell.length_a   1.000
_cell.length_b   1.000
_cell.length_c   1.000
_cell.angle_alpha   90.00
_cell.angle_beta   90.00
_cell.angle_gamma   90.00
#
_symmetry.space_group_name_H-M   'P 1'
#
loop_
_entity.id
_entity.type
_entity.pdbx_description
1 polymer ?
#
loop_
_entity_poly.entity_id
_entity_poly.type
_entity_poly.pdbx_seq_one_letter_code
_entity_poly.pdbx_strand_id
1 'polypeptide(L)'
;VSICTSTEANLGDGLFPLKDYNKHKGNWAIGSDSNSSVSVVEELRWLEYGQRLKYQQRHIASTKTQSHVGQFLFDKALAGGWQASGVEQREDYMVLNKETPALFAAEQDNLADCFIFAGNRNLISEVSAFGTLRVSEGKHMFRRHFENIYKIALEQLINK
;
A
#
# COMPACT_ATOMS: atom_id res chain seq x y z
N VAL A 1 -8.93 9.49 8.92
CA VAL A 1 -9.74 8.79 7.90
C VAL A 1 -8.98 7.60 7.36
N SER A 2 -9.69 6.57 6.85
CA SER A 2 -9.13 5.52 5.98
C SER A 2 -9.54 5.83 4.55
N ILE A 3 -8.57 5.81 3.64
CA ILE A 3 -8.76 6.08 2.21
C ILE A 3 -8.61 4.75 1.49
N CYS A 4 -9.58 4.40 0.64
CA CYS A 4 -9.66 3.10 -0.02
C CYS A 4 -9.77 3.30 -1.54
N THR A 5 -8.70 3.83 -2.15
CA THR A 5 -8.71 4.34 -3.52
C THR A 5 -9.10 3.32 -4.57
N SER A 6 -8.76 2.05 -4.39
CA SER A 6 -9.16 0.98 -5.30
C SER A 6 -10.67 0.72 -5.26
N THR A 7 -11.28 0.72 -4.08
CA THR A 7 -12.73 0.58 -3.92
C THR A 7 -13.46 1.85 -4.37
N GLU A 8 -13.00 3.03 -3.97
CA GLU A 8 -13.54 4.32 -4.43
C GLU A 8 -13.55 4.43 -5.95
N ALA A 9 -12.48 3.98 -6.62
CA ALA A 9 -12.41 3.94 -8.09
C ALA A 9 -13.36 2.91 -8.69
N ASN A 10 -13.49 1.72 -8.08
CA ASN A 10 -14.39 0.66 -8.55
C ASN A 10 -15.87 1.06 -8.45
N LEU A 11 -16.24 1.77 -7.39
CA LEU A 11 -17.61 2.24 -7.15
C LEU A 11 -17.93 3.59 -7.82
N GLY A 12 -16.91 4.33 -8.23
CA GLY A 12 -17.09 5.66 -8.84
C GLY A 12 -17.37 6.76 -7.81
N ASP A 13 -16.90 6.61 -6.57
CA ASP A 13 -17.15 7.55 -5.46
C ASP A 13 -16.40 8.89 -5.61
N GLY A 14 -15.48 8.95 -6.56
CA GLY A 14 -14.68 10.14 -6.83
C GLY A 14 -13.29 10.09 -6.19
N LEU A 15 -12.62 11.23 -6.19
CA LEU A 15 -11.24 11.33 -5.69
C LEU A 15 -11.21 11.99 -4.32
N PHE A 16 -10.63 11.30 -3.33
CA PHE A 16 -10.36 11.88 -2.02
C PHE A 16 -9.56 13.20 -2.17
N PRO A 17 -9.92 14.29 -1.48
CA PRO A 17 -9.27 15.59 -1.61
C PRO A 17 -7.93 15.66 -0.86
N LEU A 18 -6.98 14.77 -1.19
CA LEU A 18 -5.72 14.57 -0.49
C LEU A 18 -4.93 15.87 -0.30
N LYS A 19 -4.83 16.69 -1.34
CA LYS A 19 -4.07 17.96 -1.32
C LYS A 19 -4.59 18.91 -0.24
N ASP A 20 -5.90 19.09 -0.17
CA ASP A 20 -6.51 19.98 0.81
C ASP A 20 -6.50 19.35 2.20
N TYR A 21 -6.69 18.05 2.30
CA TYR A 21 -6.64 17.33 3.57
C TYR A 21 -5.25 17.41 4.21
N ASN A 22 -4.19 17.23 3.43
CA ASN A 22 -2.81 17.40 3.88
C ASN A 22 -2.48 18.84 4.28
N LYS A 23 -3.02 19.86 3.56
CA LYS A 23 -2.88 21.26 3.91
C LYS A 23 -3.42 21.57 5.30
N HIS A 24 -4.51 20.91 5.70
CA HIS A 24 -5.09 21.00 7.04
C HIS A 24 -4.47 20.03 8.05
N LYS A 25 -3.32 19.40 7.70
CA LYS A 25 -2.60 18.45 8.56
C LYS A 25 -3.45 17.26 9.00
N GLY A 26 -4.39 16.84 8.17
CA GLY A 26 -5.23 15.68 8.43
C GLY A 26 -4.42 14.38 8.51
N ASN A 27 -4.79 13.49 9.44
CA ASN A 27 -4.21 12.15 9.54
C ASN A 27 -5.04 11.15 8.74
N TRP A 28 -4.36 10.30 7.99
CA TRP A 28 -5.02 9.32 7.15
C TRP A 28 -4.24 8.00 7.09
N ALA A 29 -4.96 6.94 6.90
CA ALA A 29 -4.48 5.60 6.61
C ALA A 29 -5.02 5.16 5.24
N ILE A 30 -4.62 4.00 4.79
CA ILE A 30 -5.17 3.33 3.61
C ILE A 30 -5.80 2.00 3.99
N GLY A 31 -6.74 1.56 3.18
CA GLY A 31 -7.34 0.23 3.25
C GLY A 31 -7.80 -0.19 1.86
N SER A 32 -8.05 -1.47 1.66
CA SER A 32 -8.64 -1.99 0.42
C SER A 32 -10.17 -2.04 0.45
N ASP A 33 -10.75 -1.85 1.64
CA ASP A 33 -12.19 -2.02 1.87
C ASP A 33 -12.68 -3.38 1.32
N SER A 34 -13.70 -3.38 0.47
CA SER A 34 -14.28 -4.58 -0.16
C SER A 34 -13.59 -4.99 -1.47
N ASN A 35 -12.54 -4.29 -1.90
CA ASN A 35 -11.83 -4.64 -3.13
C ASN A 35 -11.08 -5.96 -2.99
N SER A 36 -11.13 -6.78 -4.03
CA SER A 36 -10.40 -8.05 -4.09
C SER A 36 -8.90 -7.89 -4.27
N SER A 37 -8.46 -6.73 -4.77
CA SER A 37 -7.04 -6.36 -4.85
C SER A 37 -6.59 -5.80 -3.51
N VAL A 38 -5.92 -6.62 -2.70
CA VAL A 38 -5.35 -6.20 -1.41
C VAL A 38 -3.89 -5.83 -1.62
N SER A 39 -3.63 -4.59 -2.01
CA SER A 39 -2.29 -4.12 -2.37
C SER A 39 -2.01 -2.71 -1.87
N VAL A 40 -1.13 -2.59 -0.88
CA VAL A 40 -0.63 -1.29 -0.38
C VAL A 40 -0.07 -0.42 -1.51
N VAL A 41 0.68 -1.03 -2.41
CA VAL A 41 1.29 -0.34 -3.57
C VAL A 41 0.22 0.24 -4.49
N GLU A 42 -0.84 -0.52 -4.74
CA GLU A 42 -1.93 -0.08 -5.60
C GLU A 42 -2.69 1.08 -4.96
N GLU A 43 -3.07 0.97 -3.68
CA GLU A 43 -3.76 2.04 -2.95
C GLU A 43 -2.97 3.35 -2.97
N LEU A 44 -1.68 3.31 -2.61
CA LEU A 44 -0.84 4.50 -2.58
C LEU A 44 -0.59 5.09 -3.98
N ARG A 45 -0.43 4.24 -4.99
CA ARG A 45 -0.23 4.66 -6.38
C ARG A 45 -1.47 5.35 -6.93
N TRP A 46 -2.65 4.76 -6.77
CA TRP A 46 -3.92 5.34 -7.20
C TRP A 46 -4.21 6.66 -6.48
N LEU A 47 -3.90 6.73 -5.17
CA LEU A 47 -4.07 7.95 -4.40
C LEU A 47 -3.31 9.12 -5.01
N GLU A 48 -2.03 8.94 -5.36
CA GLU A 48 -1.22 9.99 -6.00
C GLU A 48 -1.63 10.22 -7.46
N TYR A 49 -1.85 9.15 -8.24
CA TYR A 49 -2.19 9.29 -9.67
C TYR A 49 -3.54 9.96 -9.88
N GLY A 50 -4.53 9.66 -9.05
CA GLY A 50 -5.80 10.38 -9.06
C GLY A 50 -5.63 11.88 -8.86
N GLN A 51 -4.80 12.28 -7.91
CA GLN A 51 -4.48 13.70 -7.70
C GLN A 51 -3.75 14.32 -8.89
N ARG A 52 -2.76 13.60 -9.46
CA ARG A 52 -2.03 14.09 -10.66
C ARG A 52 -2.97 14.36 -11.82
N LEU A 53 -3.89 13.45 -12.08
CA LEU A 53 -4.89 13.61 -13.14
C LEU A 53 -5.82 14.79 -12.85
N LYS A 54 -6.30 14.92 -11.63
CA LYS A 54 -7.21 16.01 -11.21
C LYS A 54 -6.56 17.38 -11.33
N TYR A 55 -5.31 17.52 -10.90
CA TYR A 55 -4.62 18.82 -10.84
C TYR A 55 -3.71 19.07 -12.03
N GLN A 56 -3.54 18.10 -12.95
CA GLN A 56 -2.59 18.16 -14.08
C GLN A 56 -1.18 18.56 -13.64
N GLN A 57 -0.77 18.03 -12.49
CA GLN A 57 0.49 18.36 -11.82
C GLN A 57 1.11 17.09 -11.23
N ARG A 58 2.44 17.00 -11.22
CA ARG A 58 3.18 15.93 -10.52
C ARG A 58 3.46 16.32 -9.07
N HIS A 59 3.84 15.33 -8.25
CA HIS A 59 4.30 15.51 -6.87
C HIS A 59 3.25 16.22 -5.99
N ILE A 60 2.01 15.71 -6.00
CA ILE A 60 0.94 16.27 -5.16
C ILE A 60 1.14 15.86 -3.70
N ALA A 61 1.42 14.57 -3.43
CA ALA A 61 1.72 14.06 -2.11
C ALA A 61 3.19 14.30 -1.76
N SER A 62 3.55 15.55 -1.53
CA SER A 62 4.91 15.95 -1.12
C SER A 62 4.87 17.24 -0.32
N THR A 63 5.97 17.57 0.34
CA THR A 63 6.17 18.83 1.05
C THR A 63 7.53 19.42 0.69
N LYS A 64 7.83 20.63 1.15
CA LYS A 64 9.17 21.24 0.98
C LYS A 64 10.28 20.46 1.69
N THR A 65 9.92 19.77 2.79
CA THR A 65 10.86 18.98 3.60
C THR A 65 10.88 17.50 3.23
N GLN A 66 9.86 17.01 2.50
CA GLN A 66 9.78 15.65 1.99
C GLN A 66 9.34 15.70 0.54
N SER A 67 10.32 15.75 -0.36
CA SER A 67 10.09 15.84 -1.81
C SER A 67 9.78 14.49 -2.48
N HIS A 68 10.18 13.39 -1.85
CA HIS A 68 9.93 12.03 -2.33
C HIS A 68 8.48 11.62 -2.03
N VAL A 69 7.69 11.51 -3.08
CA VAL A 69 6.25 11.23 -3.01
C VAL A 69 5.98 9.88 -2.38
N GLY A 70 6.71 8.85 -2.78
CA GLY A 70 6.54 7.50 -2.24
C GLY A 70 6.83 7.45 -0.74
N GLN A 71 7.90 8.10 -0.31
CA GLN A 71 8.24 8.17 1.11
C GLN A 71 7.17 8.93 1.91
N PHE A 72 6.71 10.07 1.40
CA PHE A 72 5.65 10.83 2.03
C PHE A 72 4.36 10.01 2.19
N LEU A 73 3.93 9.33 1.13
CA LEU A 73 2.73 8.49 1.15
C LEU A 73 2.87 7.33 2.14
N PHE A 74 4.02 6.66 2.11
CA PHE A 74 4.28 5.53 2.99
C PHE A 74 4.27 5.93 4.46
N ASP A 75 5.00 6.98 4.82
CA ASP A 75 5.08 7.48 6.20
C ASP A 75 3.71 7.91 6.73
N LYS A 76 2.93 8.62 5.91
CA LYS A 76 1.59 9.07 6.28
C LYS A 76 0.62 7.91 6.47
N ALA A 77 0.61 6.96 5.55
CA ALA A 77 -0.26 5.78 5.65
C ALA A 77 0.11 4.92 6.86
N LEU A 78 1.40 4.72 7.12
CA LEU A 78 1.90 3.95 8.25
C LEU A 78 1.51 4.61 9.58
N ALA A 79 1.81 5.89 9.74
CA ALA A 79 1.47 6.65 10.96
C ALA A 79 -0.05 6.68 11.21
N GLY A 80 -0.84 6.90 10.15
CA GLY A 80 -2.30 6.89 10.25
C GLY A 80 -2.85 5.49 10.55
N GLY A 81 -2.23 4.45 10.01
CA GLY A 81 -2.59 3.05 10.28
C GLY A 81 -2.39 2.67 11.74
N TRP A 82 -1.23 3.00 12.32
CA TRP A 82 -0.98 2.80 13.75
C TRP A 82 -1.99 3.55 14.62
N GLN A 83 -2.24 4.81 14.31
CA GLN A 83 -3.24 5.61 15.04
C GLN A 83 -4.65 5.02 14.93
N ALA A 84 -5.06 4.59 13.74
CA ALA A 84 -6.40 4.06 13.51
C ALA A 84 -6.63 2.70 14.18
N SER A 85 -5.59 1.85 14.24
CA SER A 85 -5.68 0.54 14.88
C SER A 85 -5.68 0.60 16.41
N GLY A 86 -5.27 1.72 17.01
CA GLY A 86 -5.12 1.86 18.46
C GLY A 86 -4.05 0.95 19.06
N VAL A 87 -3.19 0.38 18.22
CA VAL A 87 -2.07 -0.47 18.65
C VAL A 87 -0.80 0.37 18.70
N GLU A 88 0.02 0.17 19.71
CA GLU A 88 1.33 0.80 19.78
C GLU A 88 2.22 0.34 18.61
N GLN A 89 2.96 1.29 18.04
CA GLN A 89 3.93 0.98 16.99
C GLN A 89 4.95 -0.03 17.50
N ARG A 90 5.20 -1.08 16.71
CA ARG A 90 6.13 -2.17 17.02
C ARG A 90 7.24 -2.23 15.98
N GLU A 91 8.25 -3.04 16.28
CA GLU A 91 9.37 -3.34 15.36
C GLU A 91 8.94 -4.36 14.29
N ASP A 92 7.79 -4.13 13.65
CA ASP A 92 7.39 -4.87 12.48
C ASP A 92 8.17 -4.35 11.28
N TYR A 93 8.56 -5.23 10.37
CA TYR A 93 9.36 -4.82 9.20
C TYR A 93 8.95 -5.56 7.93
N MET A 94 9.29 -4.95 6.82
CA MET A 94 9.18 -5.50 5.48
C MET A 94 10.53 -5.37 4.77
N VAL A 95 10.99 -6.45 4.16
CA VAL A 95 12.21 -6.47 3.36
C VAL A 95 11.85 -6.50 1.88
N LEU A 96 12.46 -5.60 1.10
CA LEU A 96 12.31 -5.53 -0.33
C LEU A 96 13.47 -6.25 -1.04
N ASN A 97 13.18 -6.97 -2.12
CA ASN A 97 14.18 -7.66 -2.92
C ASN A 97 14.87 -6.70 -3.89
N LYS A 98 16.07 -6.24 -3.56
CA LYS A 98 16.87 -5.32 -4.38
C LYS A 98 17.44 -5.93 -5.65
N GLU A 99 17.43 -7.26 -5.80
CA GLU A 99 17.85 -7.93 -7.02
C GLU A 99 16.84 -7.77 -8.18
N THR A 100 15.66 -7.24 -7.89
CA THR A 100 14.66 -6.95 -8.92
C THR A 100 15.05 -5.73 -9.73
N PRO A 101 14.84 -5.71 -11.07
CA PRO A 101 15.17 -4.55 -11.91
C PRO A 101 14.54 -3.23 -11.41
N ALA A 102 13.36 -3.30 -10.82
CA ALA A 102 12.65 -2.12 -10.29
C ALA A 102 13.37 -1.46 -9.10
N LEU A 103 14.18 -2.21 -8.35
CA LEU A 103 14.85 -1.76 -7.15
C LEU A 103 16.38 -1.80 -7.25
N PHE A 104 16.93 -2.32 -8.34
CA PHE A 104 18.37 -2.54 -8.50
C PHE A 104 19.20 -1.26 -8.29
N ALA A 105 18.73 -0.13 -8.83
CA ALA A 105 19.37 1.17 -8.68
C ALA A 105 18.69 2.07 -7.62
N ALA A 106 17.79 1.50 -6.79
CA ALA A 106 17.15 2.28 -5.76
C ALA A 106 18.09 2.56 -4.59
N GLU A 107 18.15 3.81 -4.18
CA GLU A 107 18.88 4.29 -3.02
C GLU A 107 17.90 4.47 -1.84
N GLN A 108 18.43 4.72 -0.64
CA GLN A 108 17.60 4.81 0.56
C GLN A 108 16.53 5.89 0.48
N ASP A 109 16.85 7.03 -0.13
CA ASP A 109 15.95 8.19 -0.23
C ASP A 109 14.84 8.02 -1.27
N ASN A 110 15.03 7.20 -2.31
CA ASN A 110 14.04 6.97 -3.37
C ASN A 110 13.44 5.55 -3.35
N LEU A 111 13.79 4.72 -2.38
CA LEU A 111 13.35 3.32 -2.30
C LEU A 111 11.82 3.19 -2.29
N ALA A 112 11.14 4.03 -1.52
CA ALA A 112 9.68 4.03 -1.45
C ALA A 112 9.03 4.49 -2.76
N ASP A 113 9.66 5.46 -3.48
CA ASP A 113 9.22 5.85 -4.83
C ASP A 113 9.32 4.68 -5.80
N CYS A 114 10.46 3.97 -5.80
CA CYS A 114 10.64 2.79 -6.63
C CYS A 114 9.66 1.68 -6.26
N PHE A 115 9.47 1.41 -4.96
CA PHE A 115 8.53 0.41 -4.48
C PHE A 115 7.09 0.66 -4.94
N ILE A 116 6.64 1.92 -4.86
CA ILE A 116 5.26 2.28 -5.20
C ILE A 116 5.08 2.46 -6.72
N PHE A 117 6.03 3.08 -7.43
CA PHE A 117 5.81 3.54 -8.80
C PHE A 117 6.54 2.76 -9.90
N ALA A 118 7.53 1.92 -9.58
CA ALA A 118 8.38 1.30 -10.60
C ALA A 118 7.85 -0.03 -11.15
N GLY A 119 6.64 -0.45 -10.84
CA GLY A 119 6.08 -1.67 -11.44
C GLY A 119 4.94 -2.31 -10.66
N ASN A 120 4.49 -3.46 -11.15
CA ASN A 120 3.36 -4.20 -10.60
C ASN A 120 3.76 -5.57 -10.02
N ARG A 121 5.04 -5.88 -9.97
CA ARG A 121 5.51 -7.13 -9.38
C ARG A 121 5.55 -7.04 -7.87
N ASN A 122 5.34 -8.17 -7.19
CA ASN A 122 5.61 -8.23 -5.77
C ASN A 122 7.11 -8.09 -5.53
N LEU A 123 7.50 -7.01 -4.86
CA LEU A 123 8.89 -6.68 -4.53
C LEU A 123 9.25 -7.07 -3.09
N ILE A 124 8.29 -7.57 -2.31
CA ILE A 124 8.46 -7.94 -0.91
C ILE A 124 9.06 -9.35 -0.85
N SER A 125 10.21 -9.48 -0.22
CA SER A 125 10.84 -10.77 0.07
C SER A 125 10.45 -11.32 1.44
N GLU A 126 10.38 -10.45 2.47
CA GLU A 126 10.07 -10.86 3.83
C GLU A 126 9.10 -9.88 4.49
N VAL A 127 8.27 -10.40 5.41
CA VAL A 127 7.46 -9.61 6.33
C VAL A 127 7.51 -10.24 7.71
N SER A 128 7.90 -9.47 8.70
CA SER A 128 7.74 -9.80 10.11
C SER A 128 6.59 -9.01 10.71
N ALA A 129 5.68 -9.67 11.37
CA ALA A 129 4.58 -9.06 12.08
C ALA A 129 4.43 -9.67 13.47
N PHE A 130 4.38 -8.82 14.50
CA PHE A 130 4.31 -9.24 15.91
C PHE A 130 5.46 -10.17 16.29
N GLY A 131 6.69 -9.86 15.83
CA GLY A 131 7.89 -10.67 16.08
C GLY A 131 7.92 -12.03 15.37
N THR A 132 6.98 -12.28 14.46
CA THR A 132 6.90 -13.55 13.71
C THR A 132 7.10 -13.30 12.23
N LEU A 133 8.03 -14.05 11.61
CA LEU A 133 8.22 -14.03 10.16
C LEU A 133 6.98 -14.66 9.49
N ARG A 134 6.20 -13.85 8.80
CA ARG A 134 4.95 -14.25 8.12
C ARG A 134 5.14 -14.52 6.63
N VAL A 135 6.05 -13.79 6.00
CA VAL A 135 6.39 -13.93 4.59
C VAL A 135 7.88 -14.19 4.48
N SER A 136 8.27 -15.19 3.70
CA SER A 136 9.64 -15.50 3.32
C SER A 136 9.69 -15.83 1.84
N GLU A 137 10.73 -15.36 1.15
CA GLU A 137 10.86 -15.53 -0.32
C GLU A 137 9.60 -15.04 -1.09
N GLY A 138 8.98 -13.98 -0.60
CA GLY A 138 7.75 -13.42 -1.19
C GLY A 138 6.49 -14.28 -1.02
N LYS A 139 6.52 -15.31 -0.17
CA LYS A 139 5.40 -16.23 0.06
C LYS A 139 5.00 -16.25 1.53
N HIS A 140 3.69 -16.08 1.78
CA HIS A 140 3.16 -16.25 3.13
C HIS A 140 3.28 -17.70 3.59
N MET A 141 3.64 -17.91 4.87
CA MET A 141 3.90 -19.24 5.46
C MET A 141 2.75 -20.24 5.31
N PHE A 142 1.50 -19.76 5.28
CA PHE A 142 0.30 -20.59 5.12
C PHE A 142 -0.34 -20.47 3.73
N ARG A 143 0.37 -19.95 2.73
CA ARG A 143 -0.19 -19.68 1.41
C ARG A 143 -0.92 -20.88 0.80
N ARG A 144 -0.26 -22.05 0.75
CA ARG A 144 -0.86 -23.26 0.17
C ARG A 144 -2.11 -23.72 0.92
N HIS A 145 -2.11 -23.59 2.23
CA HIS A 145 -3.26 -23.94 3.07
C HIS A 145 -4.46 -23.05 2.75
N PHE A 146 -4.27 -21.74 2.71
CA PHE A 146 -5.33 -20.79 2.39
C PHE A 146 -5.83 -20.93 0.95
N GLU A 147 -4.95 -21.15 -0.02
CA GLU A 147 -5.34 -21.39 -1.41
C GLU A 147 -6.23 -22.63 -1.56
N ASN A 148 -5.94 -23.70 -0.81
CA ASN A 148 -6.76 -24.92 -0.83
C ASN A 148 -8.14 -24.71 -0.19
N ILE A 149 -8.21 -24.07 0.99
CA ILE A 149 -9.47 -23.76 1.65
C ILE A 149 -10.35 -22.86 0.76
N TYR A 150 -9.74 -21.84 0.15
CA TYR A 150 -10.42 -20.93 -0.76
C TYR A 150 -11.04 -21.68 -1.96
N LYS A 151 -10.27 -22.57 -2.59
CA LYS A 151 -10.78 -23.38 -3.72
C LYS A 151 -11.98 -24.23 -3.33
N ILE A 152 -11.88 -24.93 -2.20
CA ILE A 152 -13.00 -25.78 -1.69
C ILE A 152 -14.24 -24.92 -1.43
N ALA A 153 -14.09 -23.78 -0.77
CA ALA A 153 -15.20 -22.87 -0.48
C ALA A 153 -15.84 -22.33 -1.77
N LEU A 154 -15.03 -21.94 -2.75
CA LEU A 154 -15.49 -21.43 -4.04
C LEU A 154 -16.24 -22.51 -4.83
N GLU A 155 -15.74 -23.74 -4.90
CA GLU A 155 -16.42 -24.88 -5.54
C GLU A 155 -17.78 -25.16 -4.92
N GLN A 156 -17.91 -25.07 -3.59
CA GLN A 156 -19.18 -25.22 -2.90
C GLN A 156 -20.19 -24.11 -3.20
N LEU A 157 -19.71 -22.90 -3.51
CA LEU A 157 -20.58 -21.77 -3.86
C LEU A 157 -21.06 -21.82 -5.32
N ILE A 158 -20.18 -22.23 -6.24
CA ILE A 158 -20.49 -22.28 -7.68
C ILE A 158 -21.39 -23.45 -8.04
N ASN A 159 -21.27 -24.58 -7.32
CA ASN A 159 -22.06 -25.80 -7.59
C ASN A 159 -23.41 -25.85 -6.85
N LYS A 160 -23.85 -24.72 -6.31
CA LYS A 160 -25.22 -24.54 -5.77
C LYS A 160 -26.15 -23.94 -6.82
#